data_ece1b0bdde2bc57ca58b2b4709b20f05
#
_entry.id   ece1b0bdde2bc57ca58b2b4709b20f05
#
_cell.length_a   1.000
_cell.length_b   1.000
_cell.length_c   1.000
_cell.angle_alpha   90.00
_cell.angle_beta   90.00
_cell.angle_gamma   90.00
#
_symmetry.space_group_name_H-M   'P 1'
#
loop_
_entity.id
_entity.type
_entity.pdbx_description
1 polymer ?
#
loop_
_entity_poly.entity_id
_entity_poly.type
_entity_poly.pdbx_seq_one_letter_code
_entity_poly.pdbx_strand_id
1 'polypeptide(L)'
;SLPESLATAYNIANSENPDLQIAMLEYKQSKMDVVIAGSDLSPSATLSYKIAEQDDINATVKDRTQQTVTATASWPLFAGGSNLFNLRKTQELRNQKELLLQDSKKIVETNVATAWSSYQSSKSLLDSIRTQVNAAEIANEGIALEYESGSSRTTLEVIQSKAILLDSRISLATSERDFLISQF
;
A
#
# COMPACT_ATOMS: atom_id res chain seq x y z
N SER A 1 4.73 -0.41 16.97
CA SER A 1 6.07 -0.91 17.32
C SER A 1 6.80 -1.29 16.04
N LEU A 2 8.06 -0.91 15.94
CA LEU A 2 8.90 -1.30 14.80
C LEU A 2 9.09 -2.83 14.77
N PRO A 3 9.10 -3.45 13.58
CA PRO A 3 9.37 -4.87 13.43
C PRO A 3 10.79 -5.22 13.87
N GLU A 4 10.95 -6.37 14.50
CA GLU A 4 12.26 -6.83 15.02
C GLU A 4 13.19 -7.33 13.90
N SER A 5 12.66 -7.71 12.76
CA SER A 5 13.41 -8.22 11.62
C SER A 5 12.77 -7.85 10.28
N LEU A 6 13.57 -7.89 9.21
CA LEU A 6 13.10 -7.68 7.84
C LEU A 6 11.98 -8.69 7.47
N ALA A 7 12.10 -9.94 7.91
CA ALA A 7 11.08 -10.96 7.66
C ALA A 7 9.73 -10.61 8.33
N THR A 8 9.78 -10.09 9.56
CA THR A 8 8.58 -9.62 10.26
C THR A 8 7.97 -8.41 9.55
N ALA A 9 8.81 -7.46 9.08
CA ALA A 9 8.36 -6.32 8.31
C ALA A 9 7.64 -6.74 7.01
N TYR A 10 8.16 -7.72 6.29
CA TYR A 10 7.50 -8.28 5.11
C TYR A 10 6.15 -8.93 5.44
N ASN A 11 6.06 -9.67 6.51
CA ASN A 11 4.80 -10.31 6.91
C ASN A 11 3.72 -9.28 7.26
N ILE A 12 4.08 -8.23 8.01
CA ILE A 12 3.17 -7.13 8.33
C ILE A 12 2.73 -6.41 7.06
N ALA A 13 3.66 -6.05 6.18
CA ALA A 13 3.35 -5.37 4.93
C ALA A 13 2.44 -6.23 4.02
N ASN A 14 2.68 -7.53 3.92
CA ASN A 14 1.83 -8.43 3.13
C ASN A 14 0.40 -8.57 3.68
N SER A 15 0.20 -8.40 4.97
CA SER A 15 -1.13 -8.52 5.61
C SER A 15 -1.87 -7.20 5.72
N GLU A 16 -1.16 -6.08 5.91
CA GLU A 16 -1.76 -4.80 6.28
C GLU A 16 -1.64 -3.70 5.22
N ASN A 17 -0.79 -3.90 4.20
CA ASN A 17 -0.61 -2.87 3.17
C ASN A 17 -1.89 -2.69 2.34
N PRO A 18 -2.48 -1.46 2.30
CA PRO A 18 -3.73 -1.21 1.60
C PRO A 18 -3.66 -1.44 0.09
N ASP A 19 -2.56 -1.09 -0.55
CA ASP A 19 -2.40 -1.23 -2.01
C ASP A 19 -2.40 -2.71 -2.41
N LEU A 20 -1.76 -3.56 -1.60
CA LEU A 20 -1.77 -5.00 -1.81
C LEU A 20 -3.17 -5.60 -1.57
N GLN A 21 -3.89 -5.13 -0.55
CA GLN A 21 -5.27 -5.56 -0.28
C GLN A 21 -6.20 -5.16 -1.43
N ILE A 22 -6.06 -3.94 -1.96
CA ILE A 22 -6.83 -3.48 -3.13
C ILE A 22 -6.55 -4.39 -4.33
N ALA A 23 -5.30 -4.65 -4.66
CA ALA A 23 -4.93 -5.54 -5.77
C ALA A 23 -5.48 -6.97 -5.59
N MET A 24 -5.49 -7.50 -4.36
CA MET A 24 -6.10 -8.79 -4.03
C MET A 24 -7.62 -8.79 -4.26
N LEU A 25 -8.31 -7.72 -3.86
CA LEU A 25 -9.75 -7.58 -4.05
C LEU A 25 -10.11 -7.44 -5.54
N GLU A 26 -9.34 -6.67 -6.30
CA GLU A 26 -9.52 -6.54 -7.75
C GLU A 26 -9.32 -7.88 -8.48
N TYR A 27 -8.31 -8.65 -8.09
CA TYR A 27 -8.12 -10.00 -8.62
C TYR A 27 -9.27 -10.92 -8.23
N LYS A 28 -9.77 -10.86 -7.00
CA LYS A 28 -10.94 -11.63 -6.55
C LYS A 28 -12.18 -11.24 -7.31
N GLN A 29 -12.40 -9.95 -7.56
CA GLN A 29 -13.50 -9.45 -8.38
C GLN A 29 -13.42 -10.02 -9.80
N SER A 30 -12.26 -9.94 -10.45
CA SER A 30 -12.06 -10.44 -11.82
C SER A 30 -12.33 -11.95 -11.96
N LYS A 31 -12.10 -12.73 -10.89
CA LYS A 31 -12.52 -14.15 -10.86
C LYS A 31 -14.04 -14.30 -10.89
N MET A 32 -14.77 -13.44 -10.17
CA MET A 32 -16.23 -13.46 -10.18
C MET A 32 -16.78 -13.00 -11.54
N ASP A 33 -16.13 -12.03 -12.18
CA ASP A 33 -16.50 -11.56 -13.52
C ASP A 33 -16.41 -12.68 -14.56
N VAL A 34 -15.42 -13.58 -14.43
CA VAL A 34 -15.34 -14.80 -15.28
C VAL A 34 -16.54 -15.72 -15.04
N VAL A 35 -16.95 -15.89 -13.78
CA VAL A 35 -18.14 -16.72 -13.45
C VAL A 35 -19.40 -16.08 -14.03
N ILE A 36 -19.54 -14.75 -13.91
CA ILE A 36 -20.66 -14.00 -14.47
C ILE A 36 -20.70 -14.17 -16.00
N ALA A 37 -19.58 -13.96 -16.70
CA ALA A 37 -19.48 -14.13 -18.13
C ALA A 37 -19.76 -15.59 -18.57
N GLY A 38 -19.42 -16.57 -17.72
CA GLY A 38 -19.76 -17.97 -17.93
C GLY A 38 -21.26 -18.25 -17.78
N SER A 39 -21.95 -17.53 -16.90
CA SER A 39 -23.38 -17.66 -16.69
C SER A 39 -24.23 -17.25 -17.92
N ASP A 40 -23.70 -16.35 -18.76
CA ASP A 40 -24.34 -15.93 -20.02
C ASP A 40 -24.48 -17.09 -21.02
N LEU A 41 -23.79 -18.20 -20.81
CA LEU A 41 -23.92 -19.44 -21.59
C LEU A 41 -24.97 -20.41 -21.02
N SER A 42 -25.52 -20.11 -19.85
CA SER A 42 -26.49 -20.95 -19.13
C SER A 42 -27.91 -20.48 -19.36
N PRO A 43 -28.91 -21.36 -19.19
CA PRO A 43 -30.33 -20.97 -19.24
C PRO A 43 -30.65 -20.05 -18.07
N SER A 44 -31.43 -19.01 -18.33
CA SER A 44 -32.02 -18.12 -17.33
C SER A 44 -33.51 -18.38 -17.15
N ALA A 45 -34.01 -18.28 -15.91
CA ALA A 45 -35.44 -18.37 -15.61
C ALA A 45 -35.85 -17.11 -14.83
N THR A 46 -36.95 -16.51 -15.28
CA THR A 46 -37.53 -15.32 -14.64
C THR A 46 -38.98 -15.59 -14.29
N LEU A 47 -39.36 -15.31 -13.05
CA LEU A 47 -40.74 -15.33 -12.59
C LEU A 47 -41.17 -13.88 -12.31
N SER A 48 -42.21 -13.42 -12.95
CA SER A 48 -42.80 -12.11 -12.75
C SER A 48 -44.28 -12.23 -12.36
N TYR A 49 -44.64 -11.37 -11.38
CA TYR A 49 -46.03 -11.18 -10.96
C TYR A 49 -46.37 -9.70 -11.16
N LYS A 50 -47.45 -9.47 -11.93
CA LYS A 50 -47.93 -8.14 -12.25
C LYS A 50 -49.39 -7.99 -11.84
N ILE A 51 -49.72 -6.96 -11.08
CA ILE A 51 -51.07 -6.50 -10.82
C ILE A 51 -51.28 -5.22 -11.64
N ALA A 52 -52.31 -5.17 -12.43
CA ALA A 52 -52.74 -3.97 -13.16
C ALA A 52 -54.18 -3.65 -12.75
N GLU A 53 -54.38 -2.46 -12.21
CA GLU A 53 -55.68 -1.91 -11.90
C GLU A 53 -55.97 -0.83 -12.95
N GLN A 54 -57.17 -0.90 -13.54
CA GLN A 54 -57.62 0.04 -14.53
C GLN A 54 -59.04 0.52 -14.14
N ASP A 55 -59.19 1.82 -13.93
CA ASP A 55 -60.41 2.46 -13.56
C ASP A 55 -61.00 3.16 -14.84
N ASP A 56 -62.34 3.21 -14.95
CA ASP A 56 -63.06 3.89 -16.03
C ASP A 56 -62.66 3.47 -17.46
N ILE A 57 -62.61 2.16 -17.73
CA ILE A 57 -62.20 1.66 -19.04
C ILE A 57 -63.24 1.99 -20.14
N ASN A 58 -64.53 1.86 -19.82
CA ASN A 58 -65.63 2.25 -20.67
C ASN A 58 -66.98 2.33 -19.90
N ALA A 59 -68.08 2.75 -20.56
CA ALA A 59 -69.38 2.94 -19.92
C ALA A 59 -69.99 1.68 -19.26
N THR A 60 -69.45 0.48 -19.55
CA THR A 60 -69.96 -0.81 -19.05
C THR A 60 -69.03 -1.44 -18.03
N VAL A 61 -67.72 -1.14 -18.06
CA VAL A 61 -66.68 -1.69 -17.15
C VAL A 61 -66.01 -0.55 -16.47
N LYS A 62 -66.33 -0.32 -15.18
CA LYS A 62 -65.74 0.77 -14.35
C LYS A 62 -64.36 0.41 -13.81
N ASP A 63 -64.20 -0.79 -13.25
CA ASP A 63 -62.98 -1.20 -12.59
C ASP A 63 -62.55 -2.55 -13.13
N ARG A 64 -61.26 -2.72 -13.40
CA ARG A 64 -60.68 -3.98 -13.81
C ARG A 64 -59.36 -4.21 -13.12
N THR A 65 -59.28 -5.27 -12.29
CA THR A 65 -58.04 -5.74 -11.72
C THR A 65 -57.55 -6.98 -12.51
N GLN A 66 -56.37 -6.89 -13.06
CA GLN A 66 -55.73 -7.99 -13.77
C GLN A 66 -54.49 -8.46 -13.01
N GLN A 67 -54.44 -9.69 -12.64
CA GLN A 67 -53.28 -10.36 -12.04
C GLN A 67 -52.67 -11.31 -13.06
N THR A 68 -51.37 -11.13 -13.32
CA THR A 68 -50.64 -11.94 -14.31
C THR A 68 -49.39 -12.53 -13.65
N VAL A 69 -49.26 -13.84 -13.67
CA VAL A 69 -48.04 -14.56 -13.30
C VAL A 69 -47.42 -15.07 -14.59
N THR A 70 -46.16 -14.68 -14.82
CA THR A 70 -45.43 -15.11 -16.02
C THR A 70 -44.14 -15.79 -15.61
N ALA A 71 -43.92 -17.01 -16.01
CA ALA A 71 -42.65 -17.73 -15.91
C ALA A 71 -42.03 -17.81 -17.30
N THR A 72 -40.81 -17.29 -17.44
CA THR A 72 -40.07 -17.28 -18.70
C THR A 72 -38.74 -17.99 -18.51
N ALA A 73 -38.44 -18.99 -19.34
CA ALA A 73 -37.13 -19.62 -19.44
C ALA A 73 -36.50 -19.27 -20.80
N SER A 74 -35.28 -18.81 -20.79
CA SER A 74 -34.52 -18.41 -21.98
C SER A 74 -33.14 -19.04 -21.96
N TRP A 75 -32.73 -19.65 -23.06
CA TRP A 75 -31.42 -20.24 -23.24
C TRP A 75 -30.80 -19.79 -24.57
N PRO A 76 -29.68 -18.97 -24.53
CA PRO A 76 -29.02 -18.50 -25.74
C PRO A 76 -28.13 -19.62 -26.32
N LEU A 77 -28.72 -20.56 -27.11
CA LEU A 77 -27.98 -21.65 -27.71
C LEU A 77 -26.94 -21.19 -28.76
N PHE A 78 -27.20 -20.07 -29.43
CA PHE A 78 -26.28 -19.45 -30.39
C PHE A 78 -26.48 -17.93 -30.42
N ALA A 79 -25.40 -17.22 -30.09
CA ALA A 79 -25.35 -15.76 -30.08
C ALA A 79 -24.20 -15.22 -30.98
N GLY A 80 -23.97 -15.86 -32.13
CA GLY A 80 -22.90 -15.44 -33.05
C GLY A 80 -21.48 -15.50 -32.45
N GLY A 81 -21.27 -16.30 -31.39
CA GLY A 81 -19.98 -16.43 -30.72
C GLY A 81 -19.71 -15.33 -29.67
N SER A 82 -20.56 -14.30 -29.54
CA SER A 82 -20.31 -13.14 -28.65
C SER A 82 -20.10 -13.56 -27.20
N ASN A 83 -20.92 -14.45 -26.66
CA ASN A 83 -20.81 -14.91 -25.27
C ASN A 83 -19.48 -15.67 -25.01
N LEU A 84 -19.06 -16.50 -25.99
CA LEU A 84 -17.79 -17.22 -25.89
C LEU A 84 -16.56 -16.26 -25.92
N PHE A 85 -16.61 -15.27 -26.81
CA PHE A 85 -15.54 -14.26 -26.86
C PHE A 85 -15.54 -13.35 -25.66
N ASN A 86 -16.72 -13.03 -25.10
CA ASN A 86 -16.82 -12.28 -23.85
C ASN A 86 -16.21 -13.07 -22.68
N LEU A 87 -16.48 -14.36 -22.58
CA LEU A 87 -15.87 -15.23 -21.57
C LEU A 87 -14.34 -15.25 -21.72
N ARG A 88 -13.81 -15.42 -22.92
CA ARG A 88 -12.35 -15.38 -23.15
C ARG A 88 -11.76 -14.04 -22.80
N LYS A 89 -12.38 -12.93 -23.21
CA LYS A 89 -11.96 -11.58 -22.83
C LYS A 89 -11.88 -11.42 -21.31
N THR A 90 -12.89 -11.90 -20.59
CA THR A 90 -12.93 -11.79 -19.12
C THR A 90 -11.86 -12.68 -18.46
N GLN A 91 -11.55 -13.83 -19.06
CA GLN A 91 -10.44 -14.67 -18.61
C GLN A 91 -9.09 -13.96 -18.77
N GLU A 92 -8.85 -13.27 -19.89
CA GLU A 92 -7.61 -12.49 -20.07
C GLU A 92 -7.53 -11.28 -19.14
N LEU A 93 -8.65 -10.63 -18.86
CA LEU A 93 -8.71 -9.56 -17.84
C LEU A 93 -8.38 -10.09 -16.43
N ARG A 94 -8.85 -11.29 -16.08
CA ARG A 94 -8.44 -11.95 -14.83
C ARG A 94 -6.93 -12.22 -14.80
N ASN A 95 -6.35 -12.75 -15.90
CA ASN A 95 -4.91 -12.98 -15.99
C ASN A 95 -4.12 -11.67 -15.84
N GLN A 96 -4.59 -10.58 -16.46
CA GLN A 96 -4.02 -9.25 -16.28
C GLN A 96 -4.05 -8.81 -14.81
N LYS A 97 -5.18 -8.98 -14.11
CA LYS A 97 -5.31 -8.63 -12.68
C LYS A 97 -4.42 -9.50 -11.79
N GLU A 98 -4.20 -10.76 -12.15
CA GLU A 98 -3.24 -11.64 -11.46
C GLU A 98 -1.80 -11.12 -11.57
N LEU A 99 -1.39 -10.69 -12.77
CA LEU A 99 -0.06 -10.10 -12.98
C LEU A 99 0.11 -8.78 -12.23
N LEU A 100 -0.92 -7.93 -12.22
CA LEU A 100 -0.91 -6.68 -11.44
C LEU A 100 -0.80 -6.93 -9.94
N LEU A 101 -1.44 -7.98 -9.42
CA LEU A 101 -1.28 -8.39 -8.02
C LEU A 101 0.16 -8.84 -7.73
N GLN A 102 0.77 -9.61 -8.62
CA GLN A 102 2.17 -10.02 -8.46
C GLN A 102 3.13 -8.84 -8.51
N ASP A 103 2.87 -7.87 -9.39
CA ASP A 103 3.64 -6.64 -9.49
C ASP A 103 3.52 -5.78 -8.21
N SER A 104 2.28 -5.55 -7.74
CA SER A 104 2.04 -4.85 -6.47
C SER A 104 2.77 -5.50 -5.30
N LYS A 105 2.80 -6.84 -5.25
CA LYS A 105 3.54 -7.58 -4.23
C LYS A 105 5.04 -7.30 -4.29
N LYS A 106 5.63 -7.33 -5.50
CA LYS A 106 7.06 -7.02 -5.68
C LYS A 106 7.40 -5.58 -5.32
N ILE A 107 6.51 -4.62 -5.66
CA ILE A 107 6.67 -3.21 -5.29
C ILE A 107 6.69 -3.07 -3.76
N VAL A 108 5.74 -3.69 -3.06
CA VAL A 108 5.68 -3.66 -1.58
C VAL A 108 6.94 -4.30 -0.98
N GLU A 109 7.38 -5.45 -1.47
CA GLU A 109 8.60 -6.10 -1.02
C GLU A 109 9.83 -5.20 -1.20
N THR A 110 9.95 -4.53 -2.35
CA THR A 110 11.05 -3.60 -2.64
C THR A 110 11.01 -2.38 -1.73
N ASN A 111 9.82 -1.81 -1.52
CA ASN A 111 9.65 -0.65 -0.63
C ASN A 111 10.03 -0.99 0.82
N VAL A 112 9.60 -2.16 1.32
CA VAL A 112 9.97 -2.64 2.66
C VAL A 112 11.48 -2.85 2.77
N ALA A 113 12.12 -3.47 1.77
CA ALA A 113 13.57 -3.66 1.76
C ALA A 113 14.33 -2.33 1.79
N THR A 114 13.87 -1.36 0.99
CA THR A 114 14.47 -0.02 0.93
C THR A 114 14.31 0.73 2.25
N ALA A 115 13.10 0.74 2.82
CA ALA A 115 12.83 1.37 4.10
C ALA A 115 13.65 0.74 5.23
N TRP A 116 13.74 -0.59 5.25
CA TRP A 116 14.55 -1.32 6.23
C TRP A 116 16.04 -0.98 6.12
N SER A 117 16.57 -0.92 4.88
CA SER A 117 17.96 -0.55 4.65
C SER A 117 18.26 0.89 5.08
N SER A 118 17.33 1.81 4.82
CA SER A 118 17.42 3.20 5.27
C SER A 118 17.42 3.31 6.79
N TYR A 119 16.55 2.57 7.46
CA TYR A 119 16.51 2.51 8.92
C TYR A 119 17.83 2.00 9.52
N GLN A 120 18.34 0.87 8.98
CA GLN A 120 19.63 0.30 9.44
C GLN A 120 20.80 1.27 9.22
N SER A 121 20.82 1.91 8.06
CA SER A 121 21.86 2.90 7.72
C SER A 121 21.82 4.11 8.64
N SER A 122 20.63 4.68 8.88
CA SER A 122 20.42 5.81 9.78
C SER A 122 20.82 5.47 11.22
N LYS A 123 20.50 4.25 11.68
CA LYS A 123 20.90 3.75 13.01
C LYS A 123 22.42 3.68 13.14
N SER A 124 23.10 3.06 12.18
CA SER A 124 24.55 2.91 12.19
C SER A 124 25.27 4.26 12.08
N LEU A 125 24.71 5.18 11.29
CA LEU A 125 25.24 6.55 11.17
C LEU A 125 25.12 7.28 12.49
N LEU A 126 23.97 7.21 13.16
CA LEU A 126 23.75 7.84 14.46
C LEU A 126 24.75 7.35 15.51
N ASP A 127 25.00 6.03 15.60
CA ASP A 127 25.97 5.47 16.54
C ASP A 127 27.40 5.93 16.23
N SER A 128 27.75 6.05 14.93
CA SER A 128 29.06 6.57 14.50
C SER A 128 29.24 8.06 14.87
N ILE A 129 28.22 8.87 14.65
CA ILE A 129 28.26 10.31 14.96
C ILE A 129 28.27 10.53 16.47
N ARG A 130 27.59 9.74 17.28
CA ARG A 130 27.69 9.78 18.74
C ARG A 130 29.14 9.55 19.21
N THR A 131 29.80 8.58 18.62
CA THR A 131 31.23 8.32 18.90
C THR A 131 32.10 9.49 18.47
N GLN A 132 31.82 10.11 17.32
CA GLN A 132 32.55 11.31 16.84
C GLN A 132 32.36 12.47 17.78
N VAL A 133 31.16 12.75 18.27
CA VAL A 133 30.90 13.82 19.25
C VAL A 133 31.67 13.58 20.52
N ASN A 134 31.67 12.38 21.07
CA ASN A 134 32.43 12.03 22.27
C ASN A 134 33.95 12.26 22.07
N ALA A 135 34.48 11.84 20.92
CA ALA A 135 35.90 12.09 20.60
C ALA A 135 36.21 13.59 20.46
N ALA A 136 35.30 14.37 19.84
CA ALA A 136 35.49 15.83 19.74
C ALA A 136 35.38 16.55 21.09
N GLU A 137 34.55 16.07 22.01
CA GLU A 137 34.42 16.57 23.37
C GLU A 137 35.72 16.34 24.14
N ILE A 138 36.27 15.13 24.15
CA ILE A 138 37.52 14.78 24.80
C ILE A 138 38.69 15.59 24.20
N ALA A 139 38.75 15.72 22.87
CA ALA A 139 39.79 16.51 22.21
C ALA A 139 39.70 18.00 22.56
N ASN A 140 38.50 18.58 22.57
CA ASN A 140 38.31 20.00 22.94
C ASN A 140 38.64 20.24 24.40
N GLU A 141 38.26 19.35 25.31
CA GLU A 141 38.63 19.47 26.73
C GLU A 141 40.15 19.37 26.93
N GLY A 142 40.82 18.41 26.27
CA GLY A 142 42.27 18.28 26.33
C GLY A 142 43.01 19.53 25.83
N ILE A 143 42.60 20.09 24.68
CA ILE A 143 43.20 21.32 24.14
C ILE A 143 42.94 22.53 25.06
N ALA A 144 41.77 22.63 25.67
CA ALA A 144 41.45 23.69 26.62
C ALA A 144 42.32 23.62 27.89
N LEU A 145 42.47 22.42 28.46
CA LEU A 145 43.32 22.19 29.64
C LEU A 145 44.81 22.48 29.35
N GLU A 146 45.32 22.05 28.20
CA GLU A 146 46.69 22.35 27.77
C GLU A 146 46.91 23.85 27.58
N TYR A 147 45.95 24.57 27.03
CA TYR A 147 46.01 26.04 26.91
C TYR A 147 46.01 26.74 28.27
N GLU A 148 45.14 26.34 29.19
CA GLU A 148 45.06 26.91 30.53
C GLU A 148 46.31 26.63 31.38
N SER A 149 46.98 25.49 31.18
CA SER A 149 48.22 25.12 31.87
C SER A 149 49.45 25.88 31.39
N GLY A 150 49.29 26.77 30.39
CA GLY A 150 50.43 27.54 29.83
C GLY A 150 51.30 26.73 28.88
N SER A 151 50.82 25.61 28.37
CA SER A 151 51.45 24.81 27.34
C SER A 151 51.52 25.59 26.01
N SER A 152 52.27 25.08 25.03
CA SER A 152 52.48 25.75 23.72
C SER A 152 51.27 25.86 22.81
N ARG A 153 50.05 25.60 23.30
CA ARG A 153 48.79 25.72 22.56
C ARG A 153 48.42 27.17 22.30
N THR A 154 47.88 27.43 21.12
CA THR A 154 47.45 28.75 20.70
C THR A 154 45.95 28.96 20.90
N THR A 155 45.51 30.22 21.08
CA THR A 155 44.09 30.58 21.10
C THR A 155 43.35 30.10 19.81
N LEU A 156 44.06 30.09 18.69
CA LEU A 156 43.51 29.59 17.43
C LEU A 156 43.13 28.11 17.51
N GLU A 157 43.99 27.26 18.10
CA GLU A 157 43.69 25.83 18.26
C GLU A 157 42.49 25.59 19.18
N VAL A 158 42.32 26.38 20.24
CA VAL A 158 41.14 26.32 21.11
C VAL A 158 39.87 26.70 20.36
N ILE A 159 39.92 27.76 19.53
CA ILE A 159 38.78 28.16 18.71
C ILE A 159 38.44 27.07 17.66
N GLN A 160 39.44 26.50 17.01
CA GLN A 160 39.26 25.41 16.02
C GLN A 160 38.67 24.16 16.66
N SER A 161 39.14 23.76 17.85
CA SER A 161 38.58 22.58 18.54
C SER A 161 37.11 22.79 18.96
N LYS A 162 36.74 24.00 19.40
CA LYS A 162 35.36 24.37 19.69
C LYS A 162 34.47 24.35 18.42
N ALA A 163 34.99 24.82 17.28
CA ALA A 163 34.27 24.78 16.02
C ALA A 163 34.01 23.33 15.57
N ILE A 164 35.03 22.45 15.67
CA ILE A 164 34.88 21.01 15.34
C ILE A 164 33.84 20.35 16.25
N LEU A 165 33.87 20.65 17.55
CA LEU A 165 32.87 20.13 18.49
C LEU A 165 31.44 20.61 18.14
N LEU A 166 31.29 21.89 17.80
CA LEU A 166 30.00 22.44 17.39
C LEU A 166 29.46 21.75 16.12
N ASP A 167 30.32 21.61 15.11
CA ASP A 167 29.94 20.92 13.85
C ASP A 167 29.55 19.46 14.11
N SER A 168 30.26 18.77 15.00
CA SER A 168 29.93 17.40 15.40
C SER A 168 28.55 17.31 16.10
N ARG A 169 28.24 18.29 16.98
CA ARG A 169 26.95 18.38 17.66
C ARG A 169 25.79 18.70 16.69
N ILE A 170 26.02 19.57 15.70
CA ILE A 170 25.05 19.85 14.64
C ILE A 170 24.79 18.58 13.81
N SER A 171 25.83 17.84 13.47
CA SER A 171 25.74 16.56 12.76
C SER A 171 24.97 15.52 13.58
N LEU A 172 25.15 15.48 14.91
CA LEU A 172 24.40 14.61 15.80
C LEU A 172 22.90 14.93 15.75
N ALA A 173 22.53 16.20 15.94
CA ALA A 173 21.13 16.63 15.89
C ALA A 173 20.46 16.29 14.54
N THR A 174 21.20 16.46 13.44
CA THR A 174 20.74 16.09 12.10
C THR A 174 20.53 14.58 11.98
N SER A 175 21.50 13.78 12.46
CA SER A 175 21.41 12.31 12.41
C SER A 175 20.31 11.75 13.31
N GLU A 176 20.06 12.37 14.47
CA GLU A 176 18.95 12.00 15.35
C GLU A 176 17.59 12.26 14.68
N ARG A 177 17.44 13.42 14.02
CA ARG A 177 16.25 13.71 13.21
C ARG A 177 16.06 12.66 12.11
N ASP A 178 17.11 12.37 11.34
CA ASP A 178 17.04 11.45 10.19
C ASP A 178 16.74 10.02 10.65
N PHE A 179 17.28 9.61 11.80
CA PHE A 179 16.93 8.33 12.41
C PHE A 179 15.45 8.28 12.85
N LEU A 180 14.94 9.34 13.46
CA LEU A 180 13.52 9.42 13.83
C LEU A 180 12.61 9.35 12.59
N ILE A 181 12.95 10.08 11.52
CA ILE A 181 12.18 10.05 10.26
C ILE A 181 12.20 8.65 9.63
N SER A 182 13.32 7.93 9.71
CA SER A 182 13.45 6.60 9.14
C SER A 182 12.60 5.51 9.83
N GLN A 183 11.98 5.85 10.95
CA GLN A 183 11.08 4.94 11.69
C GLN A 183 9.61 5.01 11.21
N PHE A 184 9.30 6.00 10.37
CA PHE A 184 7.94 6.23 9.82
C PHE A 184 7.89 6.01 8.31
#